data_98f9792bba2b9bd0d1b11901fa637fc2
#
_entry.id   98f9792bba2b9bd0d1b11901fa637fc2
#
_cell.length_a   1.000
_cell.length_b   1.000
_cell.length_c   1.000
_cell.angle_alpha   90.00
_cell.angle_beta   90.00
_cell.angle_gamma   90.00
#
_symmetry.space_group_name_H-M   'P 1'
#
loop_
_entity.id
_entity.type
_entity.pdbx_description
1 polymer ?
#
loop_
_entity_poly.entity_id
_entity_poly.type
_entity_poly.pdbx_seq_one_letter_code
_entity_poly.pdbx_strand_id
1 'polypeptide(L)'
;LSPETLAGLWFQRKRWAQGWFQCSLKYQMPILRSKFLNIPQKFMWTTLLMWHVIYDILSHFLFPVIFAFWMTRGKIELPMNSFIWFAVFFVTLSGPFETLVAYKNAASPRAPAWQYLYYAFFVFWYTLFKNTVEVAGIKDELFGKREWVVSQRGK
;
A
#
# COMPACT_ATOMS: atom_id res chain seq x y z
N LEU A 1 8.70 -14.14 11.37
CA LEU A 1 10.06 -13.97 10.86
C LEU A 1 10.02 -13.12 9.60
N SER A 2 10.91 -12.14 9.53
CA SER A 2 11.11 -11.29 8.35
C SER A 2 11.73 -12.12 7.21
N PRO A 3 11.34 -11.93 5.95
CA PRO A 3 12.00 -12.60 4.83
C PRO A 3 13.42 -12.07 4.67
N GLU A 4 14.37 -12.96 4.46
CA GLU A 4 15.79 -12.63 4.34
C GLU A 4 16.17 -12.23 2.90
N THR A 5 15.30 -12.51 1.92
CA THR A 5 15.55 -12.23 0.50
C THR A 5 14.43 -11.41 -0.12
N LEU A 6 14.74 -10.65 -1.18
CA LEU A 6 13.73 -9.91 -1.95
C LEU A 6 12.68 -10.85 -2.57
N ALA A 7 13.08 -12.03 -3.02
CA ALA A 7 12.15 -13.03 -3.54
C ALA A 7 11.20 -13.51 -2.43
N GLY A 8 11.71 -13.79 -1.24
CA GLY A 8 10.90 -14.13 -0.07
C GLY A 8 9.92 -13.03 0.30
N LEU A 9 10.36 -11.77 0.27
CA LEU A 9 9.52 -10.60 0.51
C LEU A 9 8.43 -10.46 -0.57
N TRP A 10 8.77 -10.67 -1.84
CA TRP A 10 7.83 -10.68 -2.96
C TRP A 10 6.70 -11.70 -2.74
N PHE A 11 7.05 -12.95 -2.50
CA PHE A 11 6.05 -14.01 -2.31
C PHE A 11 5.21 -13.80 -1.04
N GLN A 12 5.82 -13.32 0.05
CA GLN A 12 5.09 -13.02 1.27
C GLN A 12 4.06 -11.91 1.05
N ARG A 13 4.46 -10.77 0.44
CA ARG A 13 3.59 -9.63 0.17
C ARG A 13 2.50 -9.98 -0.83
N LYS A 14 2.83 -10.72 -1.89
CA LYS A 14 1.87 -11.19 -2.88
C LYS A 14 0.76 -12.02 -2.24
N ARG A 15 1.13 -12.96 -1.37
CA ARG A 15 0.16 -13.77 -0.62
C ARG A 15 -0.74 -12.93 0.28
N TRP A 16 -0.18 -11.92 0.95
CA TRP A 16 -0.97 -11.00 1.77
C TRP A 16 -1.95 -10.19 0.92
N ALA A 17 -1.53 -9.71 -0.22
CA ALA A 17 -2.40 -8.99 -1.15
C ALA A 17 -3.57 -9.86 -1.65
N GLN A 18 -3.30 -11.11 -2.05
CA GLN A 18 -4.33 -12.06 -2.43
C GLN A 18 -5.33 -12.30 -1.28
N GLY A 19 -4.82 -12.59 -0.07
CA GLY A 19 -5.68 -12.82 1.10
C GLY A 19 -6.52 -11.59 1.47
N TRP A 20 -5.94 -10.40 1.41
CA TRP A 20 -6.67 -9.16 1.66
C TRP A 20 -7.75 -8.91 0.60
N PHE A 21 -7.43 -9.10 -0.67
CA PHE A 21 -8.39 -8.97 -1.76
C PHE A 21 -9.56 -9.95 -1.63
N GLN A 22 -9.28 -11.22 -1.30
CA GLN A 22 -10.32 -12.21 -1.01
C GLN A 22 -11.22 -11.79 0.17
N CYS A 23 -10.62 -11.28 1.26
CA CYS A 23 -11.39 -10.76 2.39
C CYS A 23 -12.25 -9.57 1.98
N SER A 24 -11.72 -8.65 1.17
CA SER A 24 -12.46 -7.49 0.67
C SER A 24 -13.69 -7.93 -0.13
N LEU A 25 -13.53 -8.86 -1.06
CA LEU A 25 -14.64 -9.39 -1.85
C LEU A 25 -15.67 -10.13 -1.00
N LYS A 26 -15.19 -10.98 -0.08
CA LYS A 26 -16.04 -11.83 0.75
C LYS A 26 -16.91 -11.04 1.73
N TYR A 27 -16.34 -10.01 2.37
CA TYR A 27 -17.00 -9.31 3.48
C TYR A 27 -17.70 -8.02 3.07
N GLN A 28 -17.49 -7.50 1.87
CA GLN A 28 -18.09 -6.24 1.42
C GLN A 28 -19.61 -6.26 1.49
N MET A 29 -20.24 -7.25 0.86
CA MET A 29 -21.71 -7.38 0.87
C MET A 29 -22.29 -7.73 2.23
N PRO A 30 -21.74 -8.66 3.03
CA PRO A 30 -22.17 -8.89 4.40
C PRO A 30 -22.14 -7.62 5.28
N ILE A 31 -21.10 -6.79 5.17
CA ILE A 31 -21.01 -5.53 5.92
C ILE A 31 -22.16 -4.59 5.53
N LEU A 32 -22.37 -4.36 4.24
CA LEU A 32 -23.42 -3.48 3.76
C LEU A 32 -24.83 -3.95 4.17
N ARG A 33 -25.07 -5.26 4.19
CA ARG A 33 -26.36 -5.87 4.54
C ARG A 33 -26.52 -6.12 6.05
N SER A 34 -25.49 -5.90 6.86
CA SER A 34 -25.55 -6.16 8.30
C SER A 34 -26.61 -5.30 8.98
N LYS A 35 -27.42 -5.93 9.83
CA LYS A 35 -28.38 -5.25 10.70
C LYS A 35 -27.74 -4.77 12.02
N PHE A 36 -26.55 -5.28 12.35
CA PHE A 36 -25.83 -4.98 13.60
C PHE A 36 -24.93 -3.74 13.49
N LEU A 37 -24.61 -3.31 12.26
CA LEU A 37 -23.77 -2.15 12.01
C LEU A 37 -24.62 -0.93 11.66
N ASN A 38 -24.32 0.20 12.32
CA ASN A 38 -24.88 1.48 11.93
C ASN A 38 -24.27 2.04 10.64
N ILE A 39 -24.87 3.07 10.07
CA ILE A 39 -24.43 3.64 8.79
C ILE A 39 -22.96 4.11 8.82
N PRO A 40 -22.47 4.87 9.83
CA PRO A 40 -21.07 5.24 9.93
C PRO A 40 -20.12 4.05 9.99
N GLN A 41 -20.47 2.99 10.74
CA GLN A 41 -19.66 1.77 10.81
C GLN A 41 -19.62 1.04 9.48
N LYS A 42 -20.74 0.92 8.77
CA LYS A 42 -20.78 0.34 7.43
C LYS A 42 -19.87 1.10 6.46
N PHE A 43 -19.97 2.42 6.47
CA PHE A 43 -19.14 3.29 5.65
C PHE A 43 -17.65 3.09 5.97
N MET A 44 -17.28 3.12 7.25
CA MET A 44 -15.90 2.94 7.69
C MET A 44 -15.33 1.58 7.25
N TRP A 45 -16.03 0.47 7.50
CA TRP A 45 -15.55 -0.87 7.14
C TRP A 45 -15.50 -1.10 5.63
N THR A 46 -16.52 -0.61 4.89
CA THR A 46 -16.56 -0.66 3.43
C THR A 46 -15.38 0.11 2.83
N THR A 47 -15.16 1.32 3.32
CA THR A 47 -14.03 2.16 2.87
C THR A 47 -12.70 1.51 3.19
N LEU A 48 -12.52 0.97 4.41
CA LEU A 48 -11.28 0.31 4.82
C LEU A 48 -10.93 -0.86 3.92
N LEU A 49 -11.89 -1.74 3.61
CA LEU A 49 -11.67 -2.90 2.75
C LEU A 49 -11.38 -2.52 1.30
N MET A 50 -12.13 -1.56 0.76
CA MET A 50 -11.96 -1.10 -0.63
C MET A 50 -10.72 -0.21 -0.80
N TRP A 51 -10.40 0.60 0.20
CA TRP A 51 -9.26 1.51 0.13
C TRP A 51 -7.95 0.79 -0.14
N HIS A 52 -7.71 -0.31 0.53
CA HIS A 52 -6.48 -1.08 0.35
C HIS A 52 -6.31 -1.58 -1.09
N VAL A 53 -7.39 -2.00 -1.73
CA VAL A 53 -7.36 -2.46 -3.13
C VAL A 53 -7.22 -1.28 -4.10
N ILE A 54 -8.06 -0.25 -3.92
CA ILE A 54 -8.08 0.92 -4.81
C ILE A 54 -6.79 1.72 -4.71
N TYR A 55 -6.30 1.95 -3.49
CA TYR A 55 -5.07 2.71 -3.25
C TYR A 55 -3.86 2.05 -3.92
N ASP A 56 -3.69 0.75 -3.77
CA ASP A 56 -2.55 0.04 -4.32
C ASP A 56 -2.54 0.07 -5.85
N ILE A 57 -3.72 -0.07 -6.48
CA ILE A 57 -3.86 0.04 -7.94
C ILE A 57 -3.59 1.49 -8.40
N LEU A 58 -4.26 2.47 -7.79
CA LEU A 58 -4.10 3.87 -8.18
C LEU A 58 -2.68 4.36 -7.98
N SER A 59 -2.07 4.06 -6.84
CA SER A 59 -0.70 4.49 -6.55
C SER A 59 0.31 3.84 -7.48
N HIS A 60 0.11 2.59 -7.87
CA HIS A 60 0.99 1.93 -8.84
C HIS A 60 1.05 2.69 -10.18
N PHE A 61 -0.08 3.22 -10.65
CA PHE A 61 -0.11 4.03 -11.87
C PHE A 61 0.30 5.50 -11.65
N LEU A 62 -0.01 6.06 -10.47
CA LEU A 62 0.31 7.46 -10.16
C LEU A 62 1.80 7.67 -9.87
N PHE A 63 2.48 6.73 -9.22
CA PHE A 63 3.89 6.90 -8.86
C PHE A 63 4.82 7.17 -10.05
N PRO A 64 4.76 6.42 -11.17
CA PRO A 64 5.58 6.73 -12.35
C PRO A 64 5.30 8.12 -12.91
N VAL A 65 4.03 8.55 -12.92
CA VAL A 65 3.62 9.87 -13.41
C VAL A 65 4.16 10.98 -12.51
N ILE A 66 4.03 10.83 -11.20
CA ILE A 66 4.55 11.79 -10.21
C ILE A 66 6.08 11.86 -10.32
N PHE A 67 6.75 10.71 -10.42
CA PHE A 67 8.19 10.65 -10.58
C PHE A 67 8.66 11.36 -11.86
N ALA A 68 8.00 11.08 -12.99
CA ALA A 68 8.30 11.75 -14.26
C ALA A 68 8.06 13.27 -14.18
N PHE A 69 6.99 13.72 -13.51
CA PHE A 69 6.72 15.14 -13.25
C PHE A 69 7.87 15.80 -12.47
N TRP A 70 8.33 15.18 -11.38
CA TRP A 70 9.45 15.68 -10.59
C TRP A 70 10.76 15.70 -11.38
N MET A 71 11.06 14.63 -12.14
CA MET A 71 12.29 14.52 -12.94
C MET A 71 12.35 15.56 -14.06
N THR A 72 11.22 15.89 -14.66
CA THR A 72 11.12 16.90 -15.73
C THR A 72 10.94 18.34 -15.19
N ARG A 73 10.99 18.51 -13.87
CA ARG A 73 10.77 19.80 -13.20
C ARG A 73 9.44 20.46 -13.59
N GLY A 74 8.41 19.65 -13.71
CA GLY A 74 7.06 20.14 -14.04
C GLY A 74 6.84 20.47 -15.51
N LYS A 75 7.75 20.09 -16.42
CA LYS A 75 7.56 20.30 -17.87
C LYS A 75 6.52 19.36 -18.51
N ILE A 76 6.15 18.27 -17.82
CA ILE A 76 5.05 17.43 -18.28
C ILE A 76 3.74 18.11 -17.88
N GLU A 77 2.95 18.50 -18.88
CA GLU A 77 1.60 19.01 -18.65
C GLU A 77 0.71 17.85 -18.18
N LEU A 78 0.49 17.77 -16.90
CA LEU A 78 -0.53 16.89 -16.35
C LEU A 78 -1.88 17.62 -16.44
N PRO A 79 -2.98 16.93 -16.72
CA PRO A 79 -4.32 17.53 -16.61
C PRO A 79 -4.58 17.85 -15.13
N MET A 80 -4.12 19.02 -14.71
CA MET A 80 -4.01 19.43 -13.31
C MET A 80 -5.37 19.94 -12.81
N ASN A 81 -6.25 19.02 -12.53
CA ASN A 81 -7.41 19.32 -11.69
C ASN A 81 -7.04 19.17 -10.19
N SER A 82 -7.88 19.70 -9.32
CA SER A 82 -7.66 19.69 -7.86
C SER A 82 -7.42 18.29 -7.30
N PHE A 83 -7.99 17.26 -7.93
CA PHE A 83 -7.82 15.87 -7.52
C PHE A 83 -6.38 15.38 -7.73
N ILE A 84 -5.78 15.69 -8.87
CA ILE A 84 -4.40 15.28 -9.18
C ILE A 84 -3.42 16.00 -8.25
N TRP A 85 -3.61 17.29 -8.00
CA TRP A 85 -2.81 18.03 -7.01
C TRP A 85 -2.92 17.41 -5.62
N PHE A 86 -4.12 17.09 -5.18
CA PHE A 86 -4.33 16.40 -3.91
C PHE A 86 -3.61 15.05 -3.87
N ALA A 87 -3.73 14.25 -4.94
CA ALA A 87 -3.08 12.94 -5.03
C ALA A 87 -1.54 13.06 -4.99
N VAL A 88 -0.97 14.00 -5.75
CA VAL A 88 0.49 14.30 -5.74
C VAL A 88 0.95 14.71 -4.34
N PHE A 89 0.26 15.63 -3.71
CA PHE A 89 0.56 16.11 -2.37
C PHE A 89 0.47 14.98 -1.35
N PHE A 90 -0.63 14.22 -1.35
CA PHE A 90 -0.86 13.13 -0.42
C PHE A 90 0.19 12.02 -0.57
N VAL A 91 0.48 11.57 -1.79
CA VAL A 91 1.48 10.54 -2.05
C VAL A 91 2.89 11.01 -1.65
N THR A 92 3.22 12.27 -1.92
CA THR A 92 4.55 12.82 -1.59
C THR A 92 4.77 12.94 -0.09
N LEU A 93 3.75 13.34 0.67
CA LEU A 93 3.89 13.63 2.10
C LEU A 93 3.52 12.46 3.02
N SER A 94 2.78 11.46 2.54
CA SER A 94 2.36 10.33 3.38
C SER A 94 3.54 9.59 4.01
N GLY A 95 4.58 9.26 3.24
CA GLY A 95 5.75 8.56 3.74
C GLY A 95 6.54 9.31 4.83
N PRO A 96 6.95 10.57 4.61
CA PRO A 96 7.56 11.41 5.65
C PRO A 96 6.66 11.59 6.87
N PHE A 97 5.35 11.76 6.69
CA PHE A 97 4.40 11.87 7.79
C PHE A 97 4.32 10.59 8.61
N GLU A 98 4.17 9.43 7.98
CA GLU A 98 4.18 8.12 8.64
C GLU A 98 5.48 7.90 9.42
N THR A 99 6.62 8.28 8.84
CA THR A 99 7.93 8.19 9.49
C THR A 99 7.98 9.05 10.75
N LEU A 100 7.46 10.29 10.70
CA LEU A 100 7.40 11.18 11.84
C LEU A 100 6.50 10.63 12.95
N VAL A 101 5.34 10.09 12.59
CA VAL A 101 4.40 9.46 13.55
C VAL A 101 5.06 8.23 14.19
N ALA A 102 5.72 7.38 13.40
CA ALA A 102 6.45 6.22 13.90
C ALA A 102 7.57 6.62 14.87
N TYR A 103 8.34 7.67 14.54
CA TYR A 103 9.39 8.17 15.42
C TYR A 103 8.85 8.70 16.75
N LYS A 104 7.77 9.47 16.71
CA LYS A 104 7.14 10.02 17.93
C LYS A 104 6.57 8.94 18.84
N ASN A 105 5.97 7.89 18.27
CA ASN A 105 5.27 6.85 19.00
C ASN A 105 6.14 5.59 19.26
N ALA A 106 7.40 5.58 18.85
CA ALA A 106 8.28 4.45 19.05
C ALA A 106 8.50 4.17 20.55
N ALA A 107 8.36 2.90 20.94
CA ALA A 107 8.69 2.44 22.30
C ALA A 107 10.19 2.58 22.58
N SER A 108 10.53 2.65 23.87
CA SER A 108 11.92 2.64 24.28
C SER A 108 12.45 1.18 24.33
N PRO A 109 13.72 0.91 23.89
CA PRO A 109 14.67 1.85 23.31
C PRO A 109 14.30 2.22 21.86
N ARG A 110 14.36 3.50 21.52
CA ARG A 110 14.12 3.98 20.17
C ARG A 110 15.28 3.65 19.25
N ALA A 111 14.99 3.33 18.01
CA ALA A 111 16.01 3.26 16.97
C ALA A 111 16.68 4.64 16.78
N PRO A 112 17.95 4.69 16.36
CA PRO A 112 18.64 5.94 16.08
C PRO A 112 17.90 6.77 15.01
N ALA A 113 17.90 8.10 15.16
CA ALA A 113 17.18 9.00 14.26
C ALA A 113 17.59 8.84 12.79
N TRP A 114 18.84 8.49 12.48
CA TRP A 114 19.31 8.26 11.12
C TRP A 114 18.59 7.12 10.41
N GLN A 115 18.12 6.08 11.14
CA GLN A 115 17.35 4.99 10.56
C GLN A 115 15.97 5.47 10.07
N TYR A 116 15.34 6.40 10.79
CA TYR A 116 14.09 7.01 10.36
C TYR A 116 14.29 7.91 9.14
N LEU A 117 15.38 8.66 9.07
CA LEU A 117 15.73 9.46 7.90
C LEU A 117 16.00 8.57 6.68
N TYR A 118 16.74 7.48 6.88
CA TYR A 118 16.97 6.48 5.83
C TYR A 118 15.65 5.88 5.34
N TYR A 119 14.75 5.51 6.26
CA TYR A 119 13.43 5.01 5.90
C TYR A 119 12.63 6.06 5.14
N ALA A 120 12.59 7.31 5.58
CA ALA A 120 11.87 8.39 4.89
C ALA A 120 12.37 8.61 3.46
N PHE A 121 13.67 8.41 3.21
CA PHE A 121 14.24 8.51 1.86
C PHE A 121 13.88 7.31 0.97
N PHE A 122 13.89 6.11 1.53
CA PHE A 122 13.63 4.89 0.76
C PHE A 122 12.16 4.48 0.71
N VAL A 123 11.28 5.08 1.51
CA VAL A 123 9.86 4.70 1.58
C VAL A 123 9.16 4.80 0.22
N PHE A 124 9.53 5.76 -0.61
CA PHE A 124 8.98 5.90 -1.97
C PHE A 124 9.25 4.64 -2.81
N TRP A 125 10.50 4.20 -2.87
CA TRP A 125 10.91 3.01 -3.63
C TRP A 125 10.32 1.74 -3.07
N TYR A 126 10.28 1.63 -1.74
CA TYR A 126 9.64 0.51 -1.07
C TYR A 126 8.14 0.45 -1.36
N THR A 127 7.45 1.58 -1.34
CA THR A 127 6.02 1.66 -1.64
C THR A 127 5.75 1.28 -3.09
N LEU A 128 6.56 1.74 -4.05
CA LEU A 128 6.44 1.34 -5.45
C LEU A 128 6.61 -0.18 -5.61
N PHE A 129 7.63 -0.74 -4.98
CA PHE A 129 7.84 -2.19 -4.95
C PHE A 129 6.64 -2.92 -4.35
N LYS A 130 6.18 -2.50 -3.16
CA LYS A 130 5.04 -3.07 -2.45
C LYS A 130 3.78 -3.05 -3.33
N ASN A 131 3.43 -1.92 -3.90
CA ASN A 131 2.24 -1.77 -4.74
C ASN A 131 2.32 -2.61 -6.02
N THR A 132 3.51 -2.75 -6.61
CA THR A 132 3.73 -3.65 -7.76
C THR A 132 3.40 -5.11 -7.39
N VAL A 133 3.87 -5.56 -6.23
CA VAL A 133 3.60 -6.91 -5.73
C VAL A 133 2.11 -7.10 -5.43
N GLU A 134 1.45 -6.10 -4.85
CA GLU A 134 0.03 -6.14 -4.50
C GLU A 134 -0.84 -6.20 -5.76
N VAL A 135 -0.55 -5.39 -6.77
CA VAL A 135 -1.24 -5.47 -8.07
C VAL A 135 -1.03 -6.83 -8.74
N ALA A 136 0.19 -7.39 -8.66
CA ALA A 136 0.47 -8.74 -9.16
C ALA A 136 -0.33 -9.81 -8.38
N GLY A 137 -0.47 -9.66 -7.07
CA GLY A 137 -1.29 -10.54 -6.23
C GLY A 137 -2.77 -10.48 -6.58
N ILE A 138 -3.32 -9.29 -6.73
CA ILE A 138 -4.72 -9.06 -7.14
C ILE A 138 -4.97 -9.67 -8.53
N LYS A 139 -4.06 -9.42 -9.48
CA LYS A 139 -4.12 -9.99 -10.83
C LYS A 139 -4.16 -11.52 -10.78
N ASP A 140 -3.27 -12.15 -10.04
CA ASP A 140 -3.22 -13.61 -9.95
C ASP A 140 -4.48 -14.19 -9.33
N GLU A 141 -5.07 -13.53 -8.34
CA GLU A 141 -6.35 -13.95 -7.76
C GLU A 141 -7.50 -13.86 -8.77
N LEU A 142 -7.57 -12.77 -9.56
CA LEU A 142 -8.58 -12.57 -10.59
C LEU A 142 -8.48 -13.63 -11.70
N PHE A 143 -7.27 -14.07 -12.05
CA PHE A 143 -7.03 -15.11 -13.06
C PHE A 143 -7.01 -16.53 -12.48
N GLY A 144 -7.38 -16.72 -11.22
CA GLY A 144 -7.47 -18.02 -10.57
C GLY A 144 -6.14 -18.70 -10.26
N LYS A 145 -5.03 -17.97 -10.31
CA LYS A 145 -3.70 -18.47 -9.95
C LYS A 145 -3.50 -18.42 -8.43
N ARG A 146 -3.95 -19.48 -7.76
CA ARG A 146 -3.97 -19.57 -6.28
C ARG A 146 -2.83 -20.42 -5.71
N GLU A 147 -1.71 -20.52 -6.40
CA GLU A 147 -0.56 -21.26 -5.90
C GLU A 147 0.04 -20.57 -4.66
N TRP A 148 -0.06 -21.25 -3.53
CA TRP A 148 0.51 -20.79 -2.27
C TRP A 148 1.97 -21.22 -2.17
N VAL A 149 2.88 -20.38 -2.60
CA VAL A 149 4.31 -20.61 -2.36
C VAL A 149 4.62 -20.30 -0.90
N VAL A 150 4.82 -21.33 -0.10
CA VAL A 150 5.27 -21.18 1.28
C VAL A 150 6.73 -20.72 1.25
N SER A 151 7.04 -19.55 1.83
CA SER A 151 8.43 -19.14 1.99
C SER A 151 9.16 -20.19 2.85
N GLN A 152 10.26 -20.75 2.33
CA GLN A 152 11.10 -21.64 3.09
C GLN A 152 11.58 -20.91 4.35
N ARG A 153 11.29 -21.49 5.51
CA ARG A 153 11.86 -20.99 6.76
C ARG A 153 13.30 -21.46 6.78
N GLY A 154 14.25 -20.54 6.85
CA GLY A 154 15.64 -20.89 7.10
C GLY A 154 15.73 -21.78 8.33
N LYS A 155 16.52 -22.84 8.23
CA LYS A 155 16.85 -23.72 9.35
C LYS A 155 17.75 -23.00 10.33
#